data_ecf06fffdbd68f28576aee58076622ea
#
_entry.id   ecf06fffdbd68f28576aee58076622ea
#
_cell.length_a   1.000
_cell.length_b   1.000
_cell.length_c   1.000
_cell.angle_alpha   90.00
_cell.angle_beta   90.00
_cell.angle_gamma   90.00
#
_symmetry.space_group_name_H-M   'P 1'
#
loop_
_entity.id
_entity.type
_entity.pdbx_description
1 polymer ?
#
loop_
_entity_poly.entity_id
_entity_poly.type
_entity_poly.pdbx_seq_one_letter_code
_entity_poly.pdbx_strand_id
1 'polypeptide(L)'
;HLHVFQRTPQFSLPARNGPMDSEKEAAHKANYRVLREAAFDTPFGIAGYPPPTRSALDVPHDERQASYEEKWAEGGSISFLYTYKDLLLNKEANDTAADFVRDKIRQTVKDPKVAEKLIPYDHPIGTKRLILDSGYFETYNQDNVTLVDIREAPIERFTPEGLRTADGNDYELDAV
;
A
#
# COMPACT_ATOMS: atom_id res chain seq x y z
N HIS A 1 15.71 -18.56 -5.48
CA HIS A 1 16.03 -17.18 -5.05
C HIS A 1 15.21 -16.20 -5.87
N LEU A 2 14.69 -15.13 -5.22
CA LEU A 2 13.91 -14.09 -5.87
C LEU A 2 14.69 -12.77 -5.83
N HIS A 3 14.89 -12.14 -6.98
CA HIS A 3 15.42 -10.78 -7.09
C HIS A 3 14.30 -9.83 -7.52
N VAL A 4 14.03 -8.80 -6.74
CA VAL A 4 13.02 -7.78 -7.04
C VAL A 4 13.72 -6.50 -7.50
N PHE A 5 13.67 -6.23 -8.79
CA PHE A 5 14.27 -5.03 -9.39
C PHE A 5 13.28 -3.86 -9.28
N GLN A 6 13.54 -2.96 -8.34
CA GLN A 6 12.65 -1.85 -8.04
C GLN A 6 13.22 -0.52 -8.52
N ARG A 7 12.45 0.20 -9.33
CA ARG A 7 12.75 1.59 -9.69
C ARG A 7 12.14 2.60 -8.73
N THR A 8 10.89 2.41 -8.33
CA THR A 8 10.15 3.36 -7.50
C THR A 8 9.31 2.57 -6.49
N PRO A 9 9.51 2.81 -5.19
CA PRO A 9 8.65 2.20 -4.18
C PRO A 9 7.22 2.73 -4.27
N GLN A 10 6.25 1.95 -3.78
CA GLN A 10 4.84 2.30 -3.80
C GLN A 10 4.22 2.08 -2.43
N PHE A 11 3.24 2.94 -2.08
CA PHE A 11 2.42 2.70 -0.91
C PHE A 11 1.55 1.46 -1.12
N SER A 12 1.57 0.57 -0.15
CA SER A 12 0.72 -0.61 -0.11
C SER A 12 0.04 -0.73 1.25
N LEU A 13 -1.18 -1.22 1.24
CA LEU A 13 -2.02 -1.39 2.42
C LEU A 13 -2.47 -2.85 2.53
N PRO A 14 -2.77 -3.35 3.74
CA PRO A 14 -3.22 -4.71 3.90
C PRO A 14 -4.52 -5.00 3.15
N ALA A 15 -4.53 -6.07 2.35
CA ALA A 15 -5.73 -6.55 1.66
C ALA A 15 -6.72 -7.25 2.60
N ARG A 16 -6.22 -7.82 3.70
CA ARG A 16 -7.00 -8.63 4.64
C ARG A 16 -7.81 -9.72 3.95
N ASN A 17 -7.21 -10.34 2.92
CA ASN A 17 -7.82 -11.48 2.24
C ASN A 17 -8.07 -12.64 3.20
N GLY A 18 -9.24 -13.25 3.09
CA GLY A 18 -9.65 -14.39 3.90
C GLY A 18 -10.82 -15.15 3.26
N PRO A 19 -11.25 -16.24 3.88
CA PRO A 19 -12.45 -16.93 3.45
C PRO A 19 -13.67 -16.00 3.45
N MET A 20 -14.58 -16.22 2.51
CA MET A 20 -15.83 -15.46 2.45
C MET A 20 -16.70 -15.81 3.67
N ASP A 21 -17.14 -14.77 4.37
CA ASP A 21 -18.12 -14.87 5.45
C ASP A 21 -19.51 -15.11 4.84
N SER A 22 -20.09 -16.27 5.10
CA SER A 22 -21.36 -16.68 4.50
C SER A 22 -22.56 -15.80 4.94
N GLU A 23 -22.52 -15.25 6.15
CA GLU A 23 -23.59 -14.35 6.62
C GLU A 23 -23.48 -12.99 5.93
N LYS A 24 -22.28 -12.45 5.78
CA LYS A 24 -22.01 -11.22 5.02
C LYS A 24 -22.37 -11.40 3.55
N GLU A 25 -22.02 -12.54 2.94
CA GLU A 25 -22.38 -12.85 1.58
C GLU A 25 -23.90 -12.88 1.40
N ALA A 26 -24.63 -13.58 2.27
CA ALA A 26 -26.08 -13.66 2.23
C ALA A 26 -26.75 -12.28 2.40
N ALA A 27 -26.27 -11.48 3.38
CA ALA A 27 -26.75 -10.13 3.61
C ALA A 27 -26.48 -9.22 2.41
N HIS A 28 -25.30 -9.32 1.78
CA HIS A 28 -24.95 -8.56 0.58
C HIS A 28 -25.88 -8.91 -0.59
N LYS A 29 -26.10 -10.20 -0.84
CA LYS A 29 -27.01 -10.69 -1.90
C LYS A 29 -28.45 -10.25 -1.67
N ALA A 30 -28.93 -10.30 -0.42
CA ALA A 30 -30.29 -9.86 -0.08
C ALA A 30 -30.51 -8.35 -0.29
N ASN A 31 -29.46 -7.54 -0.15
CA ASN A 31 -29.49 -6.09 -0.28
C ASN A 31 -28.88 -5.55 -1.59
N TYR A 32 -28.59 -6.41 -2.55
CA TYR A 32 -27.84 -6.06 -3.76
C TYR A 32 -28.40 -4.85 -4.50
N ARG A 33 -29.73 -4.76 -4.64
CA ARG A 33 -30.38 -3.63 -5.31
C ARG A 33 -30.16 -2.32 -4.58
N VAL A 34 -30.34 -2.31 -3.25
CA VAL A 34 -30.15 -1.11 -2.40
C VAL A 34 -28.70 -0.67 -2.43
N LEU A 35 -27.76 -1.61 -2.31
CA LEU A 35 -26.32 -1.32 -2.39
C LEU A 35 -25.92 -0.75 -3.75
N ARG A 36 -26.48 -1.27 -4.83
CA ARG A 36 -26.24 -0.78 -6.17
C ARG A 36 -26.79 0.65 -6.38
N GLU A 37 -27.99 0.92 -5.92
CA GLU A 37 -28.59 2.26 -5.97
C GLU A 37 -27.73 3.25 -5.15
N ALA A 38 -27.36 2.89 -3.93
CA ALA A 38 -26.51 3.71 -3.08
C ALA A 38 -25.11 3.98 -3.68
N ALA A 39 -24.58 3.05 -4.46
CA ALA A 39 -23.28 3.22 -5.11
C ALA A 39 -23.27 4.37 -6.12
N PHE A 40 -24.40 4.68 -6.79
CA PHE A 40 -24.48 5.80 -7.72
C PHE A 40 -24.34 7.17 -7.05
N ASP A 41 -24.64 7.26 -5.75
CA ASP A 41 -24.55 8.49 -4.97
C ASP A 41 -23.19 8.68 -4.29
N THR A 42 -22.22 7.79 -4.59
CA THR A 42 -20.86 7.87 -4.01
C THR A 42 -19.82 8.26 -5.04
N PRO A 43 -18.78 9.03 -4.66
CA PRO A 43 -17.73 9.48 -5.59
C PRO A 43 -16.96 8.36 -6.28
N PHE A 44 -16.84 7.18 -5.65
CA PHE A 44 -16.11 6.03 -6.18
C PHE A 44 -17.01 4.90 -6.71
N GLY A 45 -18.33 5.09 -6.70
CA GLY A 45 -19.26 4.04 -7.10
C GLY A 45 -19.32 2.84 -6.15
N ILE A 46 -18.96 3.02 -4.88
CA ILE A 46 -18.92 1.95 -3.87
C ILE A 46 -19.77 2.36 -2.67
N ALA A 47 -20.83 1.60 -2.39
CA ALA A 47 -21.65 1.80 -1.21
C ALA A 47 -20.89 1.48 0.09
N GLY A 48 -21.29 2.10 1.19
CA GLY A 48 -20.77 1.81 2.53
C GLY A 48 -19.60 2.69 2.97
N TYR A 49 -19.16 3.62 2.14
CA TYR A 49 -18.11 4.60 2.50
C TYR A 49 -18.67 6.03 2.46
N PRO A 50 -19.33 6.49 3.53
CA PRO A 50 -19.79 7.88 3.60
C PRO A 50 -18.60 8.84 3.57
N PRO A 51 -18.72 10.01 2.91
CA PRO A 51 -17.65 10.99 2.91
C PRO A 51 -17.26 11.41 4.32
N PRO A 52 -15.97 11.44 4.66
CA PRO A 52 -15.50 11.87 5.96
C PRO A 52 -15.74 13.38 6.14
N THR A 53 -16.06 13.79 7.37
CA THR A 53 -16.40 15.18 7.70
C THR A 53 -15.30 15.90 8.48
N ARG A 54 -14.41 15.16 9.14
CA ARG A 54 -13.34 15.71 9.98
C ARG A 54 -12.04 15.89 9.19
N SER A 55 -11.29 16.93 9.50
CA SER A 55 -9.92 17.12 9.01
C SER A 55 -8.94 16.32 9.86
N ALA A 56 -7.90 15.76 9.22
CA ALA A 56 -6.81 15.11 9.94
C ALA A 56 -6.04 16.08 10.85
N LEU A 57 -6.00 17.36 10.47
CA LEU A 57 -5.26 18.39 11.22
C LEU A 57 -6.04 18.93 12.42
N ASP A 58 -7.36 18.77 12.46
CA ASP A 58 -8.22 19.17 13.57
C ASP A 58 -8.28 18.11 14.68
N VAL A 59 -7.63 16.96 14.48
CA VAL A 59 -7.66 15.81 15.40
C VAL A 59 -6.33 15.71 16.14
N PRO A 60 -6.33 15.51 17.49
CA PRO A 60 -5.12 15.23 18.25
C PRO A 60 -4.32 14.08 17.66
N HIS A 61 -2.99 14.14 17.77
CA HIS A 61 -2.08 13.14 17.20
C HIS A 61 -2.48 11.70 17.58
N ASP A 62 -2.70 11.44 18.87
CA ASP A 62 -2.98 10.09 19.36
C ASP A 62 -4.32 9.53 18.84
N GLU A 63 -5.35 10.39 18.76
CA GLU A 63 -6.63 10.01 18.17
C GLU A 63 -6.48 9.72 16.66
N ARG A 64 -5.69 10.52 15.96
CA ARG A 64 -5.41 10.32 14.54
C ARG A 64 -4.66 9.02 14.29
N GLN A 65 -3.65 8.71 15.10
CA GLN A 65 -2.94 7.43 15.04
C GLN A 65 -3.87 6.25 15.29
N ALA A 66 -4.72 6.32 16.30
CA ALA A 66 -5.71 5.28 16.59
C ALA A 66 -6.67 5.06 15.40
N SER A 67 -7.11 6.14 14.75
CA SER A 67 -7.97 6.05 13.57
C SER A 67 -7.26 5.37 12.39
N TYR A 68 -5.98 5.69 12.15
CA TYR A 68 -5.20 5.03 11.12
C TYR A 68 -4.95 3.55 11.44
N GLU A 69 -4.68 3.20 12.71
CA GLU A 69 -4.54 1.81 13.15
C GLU A 69 -5.82 1.01 12.91
N GLU A 70 -6.98 1.58 13.24
CA GLU A 70 -8.27 0.95 12.97
C GLU A 70 -8.44 0.65 11.48
N LYS A 71 -8.18 1.64 10.62
CA LYS A 71 -8.30 1.46 9.16
C LYS A 71 -7.24 0.53 8.58
N TRP A 72 -6.04 0.51 9.15
CA TRP A 72 -5.00 -0.46 8.80
C TRP A 72 -5.41 -1.89 9.17
N ALA A 73 -6.03 -2.08 10.33
CA ALA A 73 -6.53 -3.37 10.77
C ALA A 73 -7.72 -3.85 9.93
N GLU A 74 -8.61 -2.95 9.54
CA GLU A 74 -9.74 -3.23 8.63
C GLU A 74 -9.26 -3.64 7.24
N GLY A 75 -8.21 -2.97 6.74
CA GLY A 75 -7.69 -3.14 5.39
C GLY A 75 -8.47 -2.36 4.34
N GLY A 76 -7.90 -2.34 3.12
CA GLY A 76 -8.52 -1.67 1.99
C GLY A 76 -8.08 -0.21 1.81
N SER A 77 -7.94 0.20 0.54
CA SER A 77 -7.40 1.51 0.18
C SER A 77 -8.42 2.65 0.39
N ILE A 78 -9.69 2.41 0.06
CA ILE A 78 -10.73 3.43 0.16
C ILE A 78 -11.04 3.72 1.63
N SER A 79 -11.19 2.70 2.45
CA SER A 79 -11.40 2.82 3.89
C SER A 79 -10.32 3.69 4.53
N PHE A 80 -9.04 3.44 4.19
CA PHE A 80 -7.92 4.21 4.71
C PHE A 80 -7.92 5.67 4.25
N LEU A 81 -8.09 5.93 2.94
CA LEU A 81 -8.11 7.29 2.39
C LEU A 81 -9.32 8.10 2.84
N TYR A 82 -10.40 7.45 3.24
CA TYR A 82 -11.63 8.07 3.77
C TYR A 82 -11.62 8.23 5.30
N THR A 83 -10.48 8.03 5.96
CA THR A 83 -10.35 8.33 7.39
C THR A 83 -10.60 9.81 7.67
N TYR A 84 -10.10 10.70 6.82
CA TYR A 84 -10.28 12.14 6.95
C TYR A 84 -10.56 12.80 5.59
N LYS A 85 -11.32 13.93 5.61
CA LYS A 85 -11.81 14.62 4.41
C LYS A 85 -10.74 15.27 3.55
N ASP A 86 -9.58 15.52 4.10
CA ASP A 86 -8.51 16.34 3.51
C ASP A 86 -7.24 15.57 3.14
N LEU A 87 -7.22 14.24 3.34
CA LEU A 87 -6.04 13.42 3.01
C LEU A 87 -5.61 13.52 1.52
N LEU A 88 -6.55 13.73 0.62
CA LEU A 88 -6.27 13.88 -0.82
C LEU A 88 -6.20 15.33 -1.29
N LEU A 89 -6.49 16.30 -0.41
CA LEU A 89 -6.66 17.71 -0.77
C LEU A 89 -5.66 18.63 -0.08
N ASN A 90 -5.07 18.20 1.01
CA ASN A 90 -4.13 18.98 1.81
C ASN A 90 -2.84 18.19 2.04
N LYS A 91 -1.69 18.78 1.70
CA LYS A 91 -0.39 18.10 1.81
C LYS A 91 -0.03 17.74 3.26
N GLU A 92 -0.26 18.63 4.22
CA GLU A 92 0.07 18.36 5.62
C GLU A 92 -0.79 17.23 6.19
N ALA A 93 -2.08 17.21 5.86
CA ALA A 93 -2.97 16.10 6.21
C ALA A 93 -2.51 14.79 5.54
N ASN A 94 -2.17 14.83 4.25
CA ASN A 94 -1.64 13.68 3.51
C ASN A 94 -0.36 13.13 4.14
N ASP A 95 0.58 14.01 4.52
CA ASP A 95 1.85 13.62 5.13
C ASP A 95 1.62 12.82 6.42
N THR A 96 0.58 13.12 7.21
CA THR A 96 0.27 12.35 8.43
C THR A 96 -0.11 10.89 8.13
N ALA A 97 -0.85 10.65 7.05
CA ALA A 97 -1.21 9.31 6.60
C ALA A 97 -0.03 8.59 5.93
N ALA A 98 0.76 9.33 5.14
CA ALA A 98 1.95 8.79 4.50
C ALA A 98 3.00 8.35 5.54
N ASP A 99 3.24 9.16 6.57
CA ASP A 99 4.19 8.83 7.65
C ASP A 99 3.73 7.62 8.45
N PHE A 100 2.43 7.51 8.73
CA PHE A 100 1.89 6.30 9.35
C PHE A 100 2.20 5.04 8.53
N VAL A 101 1.98 5.05 7.22
CA VAL A 101 2.27 3.89 6.36
C VAL A 101 3.79 3.63 6.26
N ARG A 102 4.61 4.68 6.18
CA ARG A 102 6.08 4.56 6.21
C ARG A 102 6.57 3.87 7.49
N ASP A 103 5.98 4.23 8.63
CA ASP A 103 6.31 3.60 9.91
C ASP A 103 5.87 2.13 9.96
N LYS A 104 4.73 1.77 9.35
CA LYS A 104 4.34 0.36 9.19
C LYS A 104 5.34 -0.43 8.36
N ILE A 105 5.88 0.14 7.30
CA ILE A 105 6.94 -0.51 6.51
C ILE A 105 8.20 -0.75 7.36
N ARG A 106 8.66 0.27 8.12
CA ARG A 106 9.81 0.14 9.04
C ARG A 106 9.60 -0.93 10.11
N GLN A 107 8.38 -1.05 10.62
CA GLN A 107 8.04 -2.06 11.63
C GLN A 107 7.99 -3.47 11.05
N THR A 108 7.64 -3.61 9.77
CA THR A 108 7.47 -4.90 9.10
C THR A 108 8.78 -5.46 8.56
N VAL A 109 9.59 -4.61 7.92
CA VAL A 109 10.84 -5.02 7.28
C VAL A 109 12.00 -4.95 8.28
N LYS A 110 12.63 -6.08 8.57
CA LYS A 110 13.64 -6.22 9.63
C LYS A 110 14.98 -5.52 9.31
N ASP A 111 15.40 -5.55 8.04
CA ASP A 111 16.60 -4.83 7.61
C ASP A 111 16.24 -3.36 7.35
N PRO A 112 16.79 -2.41 8.15
CA PRO A 112 16.46 -1.00 8.00
C PRO A 112 16.90 -0.41 6.63
N LYS A 113 17.95 -0.96 6.01
CA LYS A 113 18.40 -0.51 4.68
C LYS A 113 17.39 -0.92 3.58
N VAL A 114 16.86 -2.13 3.71
CA VAL A 114 15.82 -2.61 2.79
C VAL A 114 14.51 -1.85 3.04
N ALA A 115 14.14 -1.63 4.31
CA ALA A 115 12.96 -0.84 4.66
C ALA A 115 12.99 0.55 4.02
N GLU A 116 14.10 1.29 4.16
CA GLU A 116 14.22 2.64 3.59
C GLU A 116 14.14 2.67 2.06
N LYS A 117 14.62 1.63 1.37
CA LYS A 117 14.47 1.50 -0.08
C LYS A 117 13.04 1.17 -0.52
N LEU A 118 12.24 0.57 0.36
CA LEU A 118 10.83 0.24 0.11
C LEU A 118 9.86 1.39 0.46
N ILE A 119 10.34 2.42 1.16
CA ILE A 119 9.52 3.55 1.59
C ILE A 119 9.36 4.59 0.47
N PRO A 120 8.12 4.94 0.09
CA PRO A 120 7.86 6.00 -0.90
C PRO A 120 8.05 7.39 -0.28
N TYR A 121 9.03 8.15 -0.79
CA TYR A 121 9.23 9.56 -0.42
C TYR A 121 8.94 10.53 -1.58
N ASP A 122 8.86 10.03 -2.80
CA ASP A 122 8.83 10.80 -4.03
C ASP A 122 7.42 11.26 -4.45
N HIS A 123 6.39 10.80 -3.73
CA HIS A 123 5.00 11.18 -4.02
C HIS A 123 4.11 11.10 -2.78
N PRO A 124 3.04 11.93 -2.71
CA PRO A 124 2.02 11.84 -1.67
C PRO A 124 1.22 10.53 -1.75
N ILE A 125 0.75 10.03 -0.58
CA ILE A 125 -0.11 8.84 -0.55
C ILE A 125 -1.44 9.12 -1.29
N GLY A 126 -1.88 8.19 -2.12
CA GLY A 126 -3.12 8.30 -2.89
C GLY A 126 -2.99 9.01 -4.24
N THR A 127 -1.85 9.67 -4.56
CA THR A 127 -1.63 10.25 -5.90
C THR A 127 -1.38 9.20 -6.99
N LYS A 128 -0.86 8.06 -6.59
CA LYS A 128 -0.89 6.83 -7.37
C LYS A 128 -1.88 5.89 -6.71
N ARG A 129 -2.47 4.96 -7.48
CA ARG A 129 -3.39 3.97 -6.91
C ARG A 129 -2.72 3.20 -5.79
N LEU A 130 -3.33 3.20 -4.59
CA LEU A 130 -2.87 2.38 -3.48
C LEU A 130 -3.03 0.91 -3.82
N ILE A 131 -1.95 0.18 -3.65
CA ILE A 131 -1.91 -1.26 -3.84
C ILE A 131 -2.41 -1.94 -2.56
N LEU A 132 -3.09 -3.06 -2.71
CA LEU A 132 -3.43 -3.93 -1.59
C LEU A 132 -2.55 -5.17 -1.66
N ASP A 133 -1.93 -5.51 -0.53
CA ASP A 133 -1.01 -6.64 -0.44
C ASP A 133 -1.41 -7.66 0.63
N SER A 134 -0.85 -8.84 0.51
CA SER A 134 -1.00 -9.95 1.45
C SER A 134 0.38 -10.51 1.80
N GLY A 135 1.22 -9.66 2.41
CA GLY A 135 2.55 -10.04 2.86
C GLY A 135 3.70 -9.60 1.94
N TYR A 136 3.50 -8.54 1.15
CA TYR A 136 4.55 -8.00 0.26
C TYR A 136 5.79 -7.57 1.04
N PHE A 137 5.63 -6.77 2.09
CA PHE A 137 6.76 -6.28 2.89
C PHE A 137 7.40 -7.38 3.72
N GLU A 138 6.62 -8.31 4.27
CA GLU A 138 7.10 -9.48 5.01
C GLU A 138 7.98 -10.39 4.16
N THR A 139 7.75 -10.44 2.84
CA THR A 139 8.52 -11.24 1.88
C THR A 139 10.01 -10.85 1.91
N TYR A 140 10.35 -9.58 2.12
CA TYR A 140 11.73 -9.11 2.18
C TYR A 140 12.48 -9.52 3.46
N ASN A 141 11.81 -10.16 4.41
CA ASN A 141 12.44 -10.76 5.58
C ASN A 141 12.94 -12.20 5.35
N GLN A 142 12.76 -12.74 4.14
CA GLN A 142 13.20 -14.07 3.77
C GLN A 142 14.64 -14.03 3.19
N ASP A 143 15.48 -14.99 3.58
CA ASP A 143 16.89 -15.06 3.15
C ASP A 143 17.07 -15.25 1.63
N ASN A 144 16.04 -15.76 0.96
CA ASN A 144 16.05 -16.01 -0.48
C ASN A 144 15.42 -14.88 -1.31
N VAL A 145 15.14 -13.71 -0.70
CA VAL A 145 14.56 -12.54 -1.39
C VAL A 145 15.53 -11.35 -1.30
N THR A 146 15.88 -10.79 -2.43
CA THR A 146 16.79 -9.66 -2.54
C THR A 146 16.11 -8.49 -3.26
N LEU A 147 16.11 -7.31 -2.64
CA LEU A 147 15.72 -6.06 -3.28
C LEU A 147 16.92 -5.47 -4.02
N VAL A 148 16.75 -5.20 -5.31
CA VAL A 148 17.73 -4.49 -6.16
C VAL A 148 17.15 -3.13 -6.55
N ASP A 149 17.73 -2.05 -6.04
CA ASP A 149 17.32 -0.69 -6.39
C ASP A 149 17.96 -0.26 -7.72
N ILE A 150 17.20 -0.33 -8.80
CA ILE A 150 17.69 0.05 -10.13
C ILE A 150 17.76 1.56 -10.39
N ARG A 151 17.48 2.40 -9.40
CA ARG A 151 17.83 3.82 -9.45
C ARG A 151 19.32 4.03 -9.15
N GLU A 152 19.85 3.22 -8.23
CA GLU A 152 21.30 3.25 -7.89
C GLU A 152 22.12 2.60 -9.01
N ALA A 153 21.65 1.48 -9.55
CA ALA A 153 22.31 0.74 -10.62
C ALA A 153 21.27 0.26 -11.66
N PRO A 154 20.97 1.07 -12.68
CA PRO A 154 20.02 0.68 -13.74
C PRO A 154 20.39 -0.63 -14.43
N ILE A 155 19.38 -1.34 -14.93
CA ILE A 155 19.60 -2.51 -15.80
C ILE A 155 20.33 -2.03 -17.06
N GLU A 156 21.53 -2.56 -17.29
CA GLU A 156 22.35 -2.25 -18.46
C GLU A 156 21.89 -3.09 -19.67
N ARG A 157 21.79 -4.39 -19.48
CA ARG A 157 21.38 -5.34 -20.55
C ARG A 157 20.88 -6.66 -19.99
N PHE A 158 20.14 -7.38 -20.82
CA PHE A 158 19.87 -8.80 -20.63
C PHE A 158 21.01 -9.64 -21.21
N THR A 159 21.28 -10.78 -20.56
CA THR A 159 22.26 -11.79 -20.98
C THR A 159 21.55 -13.13 -21.20
N PRO A 160 22.16 -14.13 -21.84
CA PRO A 160 21.57 -15.45 -21.95
C PRO A 160 21.28 -16.11 -20.59
N GLU A 161 22.05 -15.75 -19.56
CA GLU A 161 21.95 -16.31 -18.20
C GLU A 161 21.10 -15.41 -17.26
N GLY A 162 20.66 -14.22 -17.69
CA GLY A 162 19.90 -13.33 -16.83
C GLY A 162 19.99 -11.85 -17.20
N LEU A 163 20.52 -10.98 -16.31
CA LEU A 163 20.72 -9.57 -16.61
C LEU A 163 21.96 -9.00 -15.88
N ARG A 164 22.46 -7.88 -16.42
CA ARG A 164 23.53 -7.07 -15.80
C ARG A 164 23.02 -5.68 -15.46
N THR A 165 23.45 -5.19 -14.31
CA THR A 165 23.24 -3.80 -13.87
C THR A 165 24.47 -2.92 -14.14
N ALA A 166 24.28 -1.62 -14.18
CA ALA A 166 25.34 -0.64 -14.57
C ALA A 166 26.51 -0.57 -13.57
N ASP A 167 26.36 -1.10 -12.37
CA ASP A 167 27.44 -1.27 -11.39
C ASP A 167 28.32 -2.52 -11.64
N GLY A 168 28.02 -3.26 -12.72
CA GLY A 168 28.77 -4.43 -13.15
C GLY A 168 28.30 -5.76 -12.54
N ASN A 169 27.26 -5.75 -11.70
CA ASN A 169 26.73 -6.99 -11.13
C ASN A 169 25.95 -7.79 -12.16
N ASP A 170 26.23 -9.09 -12.24
CA ASP A 170 25.47 -10.07 -13.01
C ASP A 170 24.50 -10.82 -12.10
N TYR A 171 23.27 -10.94 -12.54
CA TYR A 171 22.21 -11.69 -11.87
C TYR A 171 21.82 -12.86 -12.76
N GLU A 172 22.15 -14.08 -12.32
CA GLU A 172 21.72 -15.31 -12.98
C GLU A 172 20.26 -15.59 -12.61
N LEU A 173 19.41 -15.74 -13.63
CA LEU A 173 17.96 -15.84 -13.50
C LEU A 173 17.41 -16.94 -14.41
N ASP A 174 16.55 -17.79 -13.86
CA ASP A 174 15.82 -18.81 -14.64
C ASP A 174 14.69 -18.20 -15.48
N ALA A 175 14.17 -17.04 -15.04
CA ALA A 175 13.11 -16.28 -15.70
C ALA A 175 13.16 -14.79 -15.31
N VAL A 176 12.69 -13.93 -16.22
CA VAL A 176 12.51 -12.50 -16.02
C VAL A 176 11.08 -12.10 -16.39
#